data_ed8938f99294747c5f0205a1b67d53dd
#
_entry.id   ed8938f99294747c5f0205a1b67d53dd
#
_cell.length_a   1.000
_cell.length_b   1.000
_cell.length_c   1.000
_cell.angle_alpha   90.00
_cell.angle_beta   90.00
_cell.angle_gamma   90.00
#
_symmetry.space_group_name_H-M   'P 1'
#
loop_
_entity.id
_entity.type
_entity.pdbx_description
1 polymer ?
#
loop_
_entity_poly.entity_id
_entity_poly.type
_entity_poly.pdbx_seq_one_letter_code
_entity_poly.pdbx_strand_id
1 'polypeptide(L)'
;ISKFELESLQNIKAEFLSGGQKKRLVISLSLLSNPRILLLDEPFAALDIMTIKNLQQIIVDLQTQNSISIILCDHQARDLLSCVDLAIVLSNGKVIAKDTPNNLIKNIAAQDAYFGDSFKIN
;
A
#
# COMPACT_ATOMS: atom_id res chain seq x y z
N ILE A 1 -5.57 17.35 -6.20
CA ILE A 1 -4.52 17.26 -7.25
C ILE A 1 -3.16 17.54 -6.63
N SER A 2 -2.97 18.61 -5.85
CA SER A 2 -1.67 18.96 -5.22
C SER A 2 -1.12 17.81 -4.34
N LYS A 3 -1.96 17.20 -3.53
CA LYS A 3 -1.59 16.07 -2.66
C LYS A 3 -1.03 14.85 -3.43
N PHE A 4 -1.37 14.71 -4.70
CA PHE A 4 -0.94 13.59 -5.55
C PHE A 4 0.19 13.96 -6.52
N GLU A 5 0.71 15.20 -6.45
CA GLU A 5 1.75 15.73 -7.33
C GLU A 5 1.40 15.54 -8.83
N LEU A 6 0.16 15.82 -9.20
CA LEU A 6 -0.35 15.66 -10.56
C LEU A 6 -0.56 16.99 -11.31
N GLU A 7 -0.24 18.14 -10.69
CA GLU A 7 -0.48 19.45 -11.28
C GLU A 7 0.23 19.62 -12.62
N SER A 8 1.51 19.24 -12.67
CA SER A 8 2.32 19.34 -13.89
C SER A 8 1.87 18.40 -15.01
N LEU A 9 0.99 17.45 -14.69
CA LEU A 9 0.56 16.39 -15.60
C LEU A 9 -0.87 16.58 -16.13
N GLN A 10 -1.57 17.65 -15.71
CA GLN A 10 -3.00 17.85 -16.04
C GLN A 10 -3.31 17.97 -17.55
N ASN A 11 -2.31 18.32 -18.36
CA ASN A 11 -2.45 18.41 -19.82
C ASN A 11 -1.87 17.19 -20.56
N ILE A 12 -1.42 16.17 -19.82
CA ILE A 12 -0.85 14.95 -20.37
C ILE A 12 -1.93 13.87 -20.41
N LYS A 13 -2.08 13.21 -21.56
CA LYS A 13 -3.01 12.08 -21.66
C LYS A 13 -2.57 10.95 -20.71
N ALA A 14 -3.55 10.30 -20.06
CA ALA A 14 -3.30 9.24 -19.09
C ALA A 14 -2.46 8.07 -19.64
N GLU A 15 -2.54 7.80 -20.94
CA GLU A 15 -1.73 6.76 -21.59
C GLU A 15 -0.22 7.00 -21.51
N PHE A 16 0.21 8.26 -21.43
CA PHE A 16 1.63 8.66 -21.36
C PHE A 16 2.16 8.81 -19.93
N LEU A 17 1.33 8.59 -18.93
CA LEU A 17 1.76 8.62 -17.53
C LEU A 17 2.60 7.39 -17.18
N SER A 18 3.59 7.57 -16.30
CA SER A 18 4.33 6.45 -15.70
C SER A 18 3.42 5.56 -14.85
N GLY A 19 3.87 4.34 -14.51
CA GLY A 19 3.11 3.43 -13.65
C GLY A 19 2.71 4.06 -12.31
N GLY A 20 3.65 4.73 -11.64
CA GLY A 20 3.39 5.43 -10.38
C GLY A 20 2.43 6.62 -10.53
N GLN A 21 2.56 7.40 -11.61
CA GLN A 21 1.64 8.50 -11.92
C GLN A 21 0.23 7.97 -12.19
N LYS A 22 0.09 6.87 -12.93
CA LYS A 22 -1.21 6.20 -13.16
C LYS A 22 -1.84 5.73 -11.86
N LYS A 23 -1.07 5.10 -10.96
CA LYS A 23 -1.59 4.65 -9.65
C LYS A 23 -2.07 5.84 -8.81
N ARG A 24 -1.30 6.92 -8.72
CA ARG A 24 -1.72 8.15 -8.03
C ARG A 24 -2.97 8.77 -8.65
N LEU A 25 -3.09 8.78 -9.97
CA LEU A 25 -4.29 9.27 -10.66
C LEU A 25 -5.51 8.41 -10.31
N VAL A 26 -5.40 7.08 -10.37
CA VAL A 26 -6.51 6.16 -10.04
C VAL A 26 -6.97 6.37 -8.59
N ILE A 27 -6.06 6.48 -7.63
CA ILE A 27 -6.42 6.76 -6.24
C ILE A 27 -7.10 8.13 -6.13
N SER A 28 -6.58 9.17 -6.77
CA SER A 28 -7.20 10.50 -6.73
C SER A 28 -8.62 10.51 -7.32
N LEU A 29 -8.87 9.74 -8.39
CA LEU A 29 -10.19 9.60 -8.98
C LEU A 29 -11.16 8.85 -8.05
N SER A 30 -10.69 7.80 -7.36
CA SER A 30 -11.52 7.06 -6.41
C SER A 30 -12.00 7.91 -5.23
N LEU A 31 -11.25 8.96 -4.87
CA LEU A 31 -11.62 9.88 -3.80
C LEU A 31 -12.74 10.87 -4.19
N LEU A 32 -13.04 11.03 -5.47
CA LEU A 32 -14.13 11.92 -5.92
C LEU A 32 -15.50 11.50 -5.42
N SER A 33 -15.69 10.23 -5.11
CA SER A 33 -16.93 9.69 -4.52
C SER A 33 -17.03 9.89 -3.00
N ASN A 34 -16.05 10.54 -2.37
CA ASN A 34 -15.93 10.67 -0.91
C ASN A 34 -16.07 9.33 -0.16
N PRO A 35 -15.26 8.33 -0.47
CA PRO A 35 -15.39 7.01 0.12
C PRO A 35 -15.02 7.03 1.60
N ARG A 36 -15.69 6.21 2.40
CA ARG A 36 -15.30 5.94 3.79
C ARG A 36 -14.29 4.80 3.89
N ILE A 37 -14.27 3.92 2.88
CA ILE A 37 -13.37 2.78 2.77
C ILE A 37 -12.76 2.79 1.37
N LEU A 38 -11.44 2.62 1.29
CA LEU A 38 -10.69 2.49 0.05
C LEU A 38 -10.02 1.12 0.00
N LEU A 39 -10.22 0.41 -1.10
CA LEU A 39 -9.58 -0.89 -1.35
C LEU A 39 -8.48 -0.71 -2.39
N LEU A 40 -7.26 -1.10 -2.07
CA LEU A 40 -6.10 -1.01 -2.96
C LEU A 40 -5.50 -2.41 -3.15
N ASP A 41 -5.50 -2.87 -4.40
CA ASP A 41 -4.93 -4.15 -4.78
C ASP A 41 -3.60 -3.95 -5.50
N GLU A 42 -2.54 -4.54 -4.97
CA GLU A 42 -1.16 -4.43 -5.43
C GLU A 42 -0.70 -2.99 -5.73
N PRO A 43 -0.89 -2.03 -4.79
CA PRO A 43 -0.56 -0.64 -5.07
C PRO A 43 0.94 -0.40 -5.31
N PHE A 44 1.81 -1.25 -4.77
CA PHE A 44 3.27 -1.09 -4.87
C PHE A 44 3.89 -1.86 -6.04
N ALA A 45 3.13 -2.72 -6.73
CA ALA A 45 3.65 -3.56 -7.80
C ALA A 45 4.28 -2.73 -8.95
N ALA A 46 5.45 -3.16 -9.41
CA ALA A 46 6.19 -2.57 -10.53
C ALA A 46 6.54 -1.08 -10.36
N LEU A 47 6.76 -0.63 -9.13
CA LEU A 47 7.20 0.73 -8.81
C LEU A 47 8.64 0.74 -8.28
N ASP A 48 9.33 1.85 -8.52
CA ASP A 48 10.62 2.12 -7.89
C ASP A 48 10.47 2.53 -6.42
N ILE A 49 11.55 2.43 -5.65
CA ILE A 49 11.57 2.66 -4.20
C ILE A 49 11.05 4.06 -3.83
N MET A 50 11.40 5.09 -4.58
CA MET A 50 10.98 6.46 -4.27
C MET A 50 9.48 6.64 -4.50
N THR A 51 8.97 6.07 -5.59
CA THR A 51 7.54 6.08 -5.90
C THR A 51 6.73 5.30 -4.85
N ILE A 52 7.25 4.16 -4.38
CA ILE A 52 6.63 3.41 -3.27
C ILE A 52 6.55 4.27 -2.01
N LYS A 53 7.63 4.90 -1.59
CA LYS A 53 7.63 5.78 -0.41
C LYS A 53 6.64 6.93 -0.51
N ASN A 54 6.57 7.58 -1.66
CA ASN A 54 5.60 8.65 -1.89
C ASN A 54 4.16 8.12 -1.79
N LEU A 55 3.89 6.95 -2.36
CA LEU A 55 2.57 6.35 -2.30
C LEU A 55 2.19 5.90 -0.88
N GLN A 56 3.13 5.35 -0.12
CA GLN A 56 2.95 5.02 1.30
C GLN A 56 2.55 6.27 2.11
N GLN A 57 3.24 7.40 1.88
CA GLN A 57 2.91 8.65 2.56
C GLN A 57 1.50 9.14 2.20
N ILE A 58 1.12 9.08 0.93
CA ILE A 58 -0.24 9.42 0.49
C ILE A 58 -1.29 8.55 1.20
N ILE A 59 -1.06 7.24 1.29
CA ILE A 59 -1.95 6.28 1.94
C ILE A 59 -2.12 6.62 3.43
N VAL A 60 -1.02 6.86 4.14
CA VAL A 60 -1.04 7.26 5.55
C VAL A 60 -1.78 8.58 5.74
N ASP A 61 -1.54 9.57 4.88
CA ASP A 61 -2.21 10.86 4.95
C ASP A 61 -3.72 10.76 4.69
N LEU A 62 -4.16 9.90 3.78
CA LEU A 62 -5.58 9.66 3.54
C LEU A 62 -6.28 9.08 4.77
N GLN A 63 -5.64 8.18 5.48
CA GLN A 63 -6.17 7.61 6.71
C GLN A 63 -6.18 8.65 7.84
N THR A 64 -5.08 9.34 8.07
CA THR A 64 -4.90 10.23 9.23
C THR A 64 -5.64 11.58 9.08
N GLN A 65 -5.63 12.17 7.89
CA GLN A 65 -6.19 13.49 7.63
C GLN A 65 -7.61 13.45 7.10
N ASN A 66 -7.99 12.40 6.36
CA ASN A 66 -9.30 12.29 5.73
C ASN A 66 -10.21 11.25 6.41
N SER A 67 -9.73 10.55 7.43
CA SER A 67 -10.47 9.51 8.16
C SER A 67 -11.03 8.40 7.25
N ILE A 68 -10.27 8.07 6.19
CA ILE A 68 -10.62 6.99 5.27
C ILE A 68 -10.01 5.69 5.80
N SER A 69 -10.82 4.66 5.97
CA SER A 69 -10.31 3.30 6.25
C SER A 69 -9.75 2.71 4.97
N ILE A 70 -8.52 2.18 5.02
CA ILE A 70 -7.85 1.65 3.83
C ILE A 70 -7.53 0.18 4.03
N ILE A 71 -7.90 -0.65 3.05
CA ILE A 71 -7.53 -2.06 2.99
C ILE A 71 -6.56 -2.21 1.82
N LEU A 72 -5.36 -2.70 2.13
CA LEU A 72 -4.31 -2.96 1.16
C LEU A 72 -4.11 -4.46 0.99
N CYS A 73 -4.01 -4.93 -0.25
CA CYS A 73 -3.52 -6.26 -0.58
C CYS A 73 -2.23 -6.11 -1.40
N ASP A 74 -1.12 -6.64 -0.94
CA ASP A 74 0.13 -6.63 -1.70
C ASP A 74 1.01 -7.83 -1.27
N HIS A 75 1.81 -8.32 -2.20
CA HIS A 75 2.78 -9.37 -1.93
C HIS A 75 4.17 -8.80 -1.52
N GLN A 76 4.37 -7.51 -1.66
CA GLN A 76 5.56 -6.81 -1.19
C GLN A 76 5.43 -6.51 0.31
N ALA A 77 5.60 -7.55 1.13
CA ALA A 77 5.31 -7.51 2.55
C ALA A 77 6.04 -6.39 3.31
N ARG A 78 7.32 -6.12 2.98
CA ARG A 78 8.08 -5.05 3.63
C ARG A 78 7.43 -3.68 3.42
N ASP A 79 7.05 -3.39 2.18
CA ASP A 79 6.48 -2.11 1.81
C ASP A 79 5.08 -1.94 2.39
N LEU A 80 4.27 -3.01 2.38
CA LEU A 80 2.96 -3.04 3.00
C LEU A 80 3.06 -2.81 4.52
N LEU A 81 3.89 -3.55 5.22
CA LEU A 81 4.01 -3.49 6.68
C LEU A 81 4.55 -2.13 7.19
N SER A 82 5.20 -1.34 6.33
CA SER A 82 5.71 -0.03 6.72
C SER A 82 4.65 1.08 6.79
N CYS A 83 3.43 0.84 6.29
CA CYS A 83 2.38 1.86 6.19
C CYS A 83 1.01 1.43 6.69
N VAL A 84 0.90 0.30 7.39
CA VAL A 84 -0.36 -0.22 7.95
C VAL A 84 -0.33 -0.30 9.47
N ASP A 85 -1.51 -0.20 10.10
CA ASP A 85 -1.66 -0.32 11.56
C ASP A 85 -1.86 -1.79 11.97
N LEU A 86 -2.48 -2.58 11.11
CA LEU A 86 -2.80 -3.99 11.33
C LEU A 86 -2.59 -4.75 10.03
N ALA A 87 -2.02 -5.93 10.12
CA ALA A 87 -1.87 -6.80 8.95
C ALA A 87 -2.41 -8.21 9.22
N ILE A 88 -2.87 -8.84 8.14
CA ILE A 88 -3.38 -10.20 8.12
C ILE A 88 -2.58 -10.98 7.09
N VAL A 89 -2.03 -12.12 7.48
CA VAL A 89 -1.34 -13.03 6.58
C VAL A 89 -2.27 -14.16 6.20
N LEU A 90 -2.46 -14.33 4.88
CA LEU A 90 -3.28 -15.38 4.30
C LEU A 90 -2.39 -16.44 3.64
N SER A 91 -2.68 -17.70 3.89
CA SER A 91 -2.04 -18.82 3.19
C SER A 91 -3.06 -19.94 2.97
N ASN A 92 -3.11 -20.47 1.76
CA ASN A 92 -4.02 -21.57 1.39
C ASN A 92 -5.49 -21.32 1.79
N GLY A 93 -5.97 -20.07 1.58
CA GLY A 93 -7.34 -19.67 1.91
C GLY A 93 -7.65 -19.53 3.40
N LYS A 94 -6.64 -19.53 4.27
CA LYS A 94 -6.80 -19.39 5.72
C LYS A 94 -6.00 -18.21 6.24
N VAL A 95 -6.52 -17.55 7.30
CA VAL A 95 -5.77 -16.59 8.09
C VAL A 95 -4.79 -17.36 8.97
N ILE A 96 -3.50 -17.13 8.77
CA ILE A 96 -2.44 -17.78 9.57
C ILE A 96 -1.85 -16.87 10.62
N ALA A 97 -1.95 -15.55 10.44
CA ALA A 97 -1.54 -14.56 11.42
C ALA A 97 -2.34 -13.26 11.24
N LYS A 98 -2.56 -12.56 12.35
CA LYS A 98 -3.17 -11.23 12.38
C LYS A 98 -2.61 -10.46 13.56
N ASP A 99 -1.88 -9.38 13.30
CA ASP A 99 -1.28 -8.56 14.35
C ASP A 99 -0.78 -7.22 13.78
N THR A 100 -0.22 -6.39 14.65
CA THR A 100 0.54 -5.20 14.24
C THR A 100 1.78 -5.60 13.42
N PRO A 101 2.29 -4.74 12.55
CA PRO A 101 3.50 -5.03 11.76
C PRO A 101 4.68 -5.53 12.60
N ASN A 102 4.96 -4.87 13.73
CA ASN A 102 6.08 -5.24 14.60
C ASN A 102 5.94 -6.65 15.21
N ASN A 103 4.72 -7.04 15.56
CA ASN A 103 4.46 -8.37 16.11
C ASN A 103 4.48 -9.44 15.02
N LEU A 104 3.95 -9.12 13.84
CA LEU A 104 3.96 -10.05 12.70
C LEU A 104 5.37 -10.43 12.26
N ILE A 105 6.29 -9.47 12.23
CA ILE A 105 7.70 -9.74 11.90
C ILE A 105 8.31 -10.76 12.87
N LYS A 106 7.86 -10.78 14.12
CA LYS A 106 8.30 -11.74 15.14
C LYS A 106 7.52 -13.05 15.12
N ASN A 107 6.41 -13.12 14.40
CA ASN A 107 5.56 -14.31 14.36
C ASN A 107 6.16 -15.37 13.43
N ILE A 108 6.53 -16.52 13.99
CA ILE A 108 7.19 -17.61 13.24
C ILE A 108 6.32 -18.11 12.09
N ALA A 109 5.00 -18.27 12.30
CA ALA A 109 4.09 -18.75 11.26
C ALA A 109 4.01 -17.78 10.07
N ALA A 110 4.03 -16.46 10.32
CA ALA A 110 4.07 -15.46 9.28
C ALA A 110 5.45 -15.43 8.59
N GLN A 111 6.52 -15.61 9.34
CA GLN A 111 7.88 -15.70 8.80
C GLN A 111 8.02 -16.89 7.84
N ASP A 112 7.60 -18.07 8.25
CA ASP A 112 7.72 -19.29 7.44
C ASP A 112 6.84 -19.23 6.17
N ALA A 113 5.63 -18.68 6.28
CA ALA A 113 4.69 -18.67 5.18
C ALA A 113 4.94 -17.55 4.15
N TYR A 114 5.50 -16.43 4.55
CA TYR A 114 5.56 -15.22 3.73
C TYR A 114 6.96 -14.64 3.55
N PHE A 115 7.76 -14.65 4.58
CA PHE A 115 9.06 -13.99 4.57
C PHE A 115 10.21 -14.94 4.27
N GLY A 116 10.05 -16.24 4.49
CA GLY A 116 11.14 -17.21 4.37
C GLY A 116 12.34 -16.87 5.24
N ASP A 117 13.45 -17.59 5.05
CA ASP A 117 14.69 -17.38 5.82
C ASP A 117 15.39 -16.03 5.57
N SER A 118 14.99 -15.30 4.52
CA SER A 118 15.62 -14.03 4.13
C SER A 118 15.24 -12.83 5.01
N PHE A 119 14.30 -12.99 5.93
CA PHE A 119 13.81 -11.91 6.80
C PHE A 119 14.33 -12.02 8.26
N LYS A 120 15.41 -12.73 8.47
CA LYS A 120 16.11 -12.67 9.77
C LYS A 120 16.68 -11.27 9.95
N ILE A 121 15.99 -10.47 10.77
CA ILE A 121 16.55 -9.20 11.27
C ILE A 121 17.65 -9.59 12.27
N ASN A 122 18.88 -9.34 11.87
CA ASN A 122 20.01 -9.34 12.80
C ASN A 122 19.90 -8.17 13.75
#